data_926fb11ea43c49dc64179f84ef0ec5e1
#
_entry.id   926fb11ea43c49dc64179f84ef0ec5e1
#
_cell.length_a   1.000
_cell.length_b   1.000
_cell.length_c   1.000
_cell.angle_alpha   90.00
_cell.angle_beta   90.00
_cell.angle_gamma   90.00
#
_symmetry.space_group_name_H-M   'P 1'
#
loop_
_entity.id
_entity.type
_entity.pdbx_description
1 polymer ?
#
loop_
_entity_poly.entity_id
_entity_poly.type
_entity_poly.pdbx_seq_one_letter_code
_entity_poly.pdbx_strand_id
1 'polypeptide(L)'
;KYGEMFAIQKIELDLEEGDLFGFIGPNGAGKTTTMRIIATLLNPTWGEAYVCGHSIYTKPKEIRRLVGYMPDFFGVYDDMKVIEYLEFFAAAYRIKGPARRERCEEMLEIVDLDFKRDAFANTLSRGQTQRLGLARVLLHDPQVLLLDEPLSGLDPRARIEMRNLMRRLGAMGKTIIVSSHILPELADICNKIGVIDRG
;
A
#
# COMPACT_ATOMS: atom_id res chain seq x y z
N LYS A 1 -19.59 -9.61 -4.33
CA LYS A 1 -20.14 -10.93 -4.00
C LYS A 1 -19.21 -12.00 -4.55
N TYR A 2 -18.89 -13.04 -3.76
CA TYR A 2 -18.17 -14.23 -4.22
C TYR A 2 -19.14 -15.42 -4.12
N GLY A 3 -19.63 -15.91 -5.28
CA GLY A 3 -20.72 -16.88 -5.28
C GLY A 3 -21.94 -16.34 -4.51
N GLU A 4 -22.39 -17.07 -3.47
CA GLU A 4 -23.49 -16.63 -2.60
C GLU A 4 -23.05 -15.70 -1.47
N MET A 5 -21.75 -15.62 -1.16
CA MET A 5 -21.23 -14.84 -0.04
C MET A 5 -21.04 -13.37 -0.40
N PHE A 6 -21.57 -12.47 0.42
CA PHE A 6 -21.28 -11.04 0.37
C PHE A 6 -19.98 -10.75 1.12
N ALA A 7 -18.94 -10.35 0.41
CA ALA A 7 -17.71 -9.89 1.04
C ALA A 7 -17.77 -8.43 1.44
N ILE A 8 -18.61 -7.65 0.75
CA ILE A 8 -18.92 -6.25 1.05
C ILE A 8 -20.42 -6.09 0.78
N GLN A 9 -21.14 -5.47 1.71
CA GLN A 9 -22.59 -5.21 1.54
C GLN A 9 -22.85 -3.75 1.21
N LYS A 10 -22.45 -2.83 2.07
CA LYS A 10 -22.59 -1.40 1.86
C LYS A 10 -21.45 -0.67 2.57
N ILE A 11 -20.60 -0.02 1.77
CA ILE A 11 -19.57 0.89 2.27
C ILE A 11 -19.85 2.26 1.67
N GLU A 12 -20.00 3.26 2.54
CA GLU A 12 -20.02 4.67 2.16
C GLU A 12 -18.81 5.31 2.82
N LEU A 13 -17.85 5.74 2.04
CA LEU A 13 -16.60 6.29 2.51
C LEU A 13 -16.18 7.46 1.61
N ASP A 14 -15.92 8.59 2.23
CA ASP A 14 -15.39 9.77 1.58
C ASP A 14 -14.10 10.21 2.29
N LEU A 15 -13.02 10.34 1.53
CA LEU A 15 -11.71 10.73 2.01
C LEU A 15 -11.20 11.95 1.25
N GLU A 16 -10.56 12.84 1.99
CA GLU A 16 -9.93 14.03 1.45
C GLU A 16 -8.45 13.78 1.15
N GLU A 17 -7.88 14.63 0.32
CA GLU A 17 -6.44 14.62 0.04
C GLU A 17 -5.64 14.83 1.34
N GLY A 18 -4.63 13.98 1.55
CA GLY A 18 -3.79 14.01 2.73
C GLY A 18 -4.34 13.23 3.95
N ASP A 19 -5.54 12.63 3.85
CA ASP A 19 -6.05 11.78 4.91
C ASP A 19 -5.15 10.54 5.12
N LEU A 20 -4.90 10.23 6.38
CA LEU A 20 -4.37 8.95 6.81
C LEU A 20 -5.51 8.18 7.48
N PHE A 21 -6.17 7.32 6.71
CA PHE A 21 -7.37 6.60 7.10
C PHE A 21 -7.06 5.17 7.54
N GLY A 22 -7.46 4.83 8.76
CA GLY A 22 -7.38 3.48 9.32
C GLY A 22 -8.63 2.67 9.01
N PHE A 23 -8.49 1.60 8.24
CA PHE A 23 -9.60 0.68 7.91
C PHE A 23 -9.51 -0.57 8.79
N ILE A 24 -10.33 -0.65 9.83
CA ILE A 24 -10.18 -1.60 10.93
C ILE A 24 -11.31 -2.62 10.92
N GLY A 25 -10.96 -3.88 11.15
CA GLY A 25 -11.95 -4.95 11.24
C GLY A 25 -11.31 -6.34 11.28
N PRO A 26 -12.06 -7.37 11.67
CA PRO A 26 -11.56 -8.74 11.74
C PRO A 26 -11.15 -9.27 10.34
N ASN A 27 -10.44 -10.40 10.34
CA ASN A 27 -10.13 -11.10 9.10
C ASN A 27 -11.44 -11.55 8.43
N GLY A 28 -11.51 -11.34 7.11
CA GLY A 28 -12.73 -11.62 6.34
C GLY A 28 -13.80 -10.52 6.35
N ALA A 29 -13.60 -9.41 7.08
CA ALA A 29 -14.56 -8.30 7.14
C ALA A 29 -14.77 -7.54 5.81
N GLY A 30 -13.88 -7.74 4.81
CA GLY A 30 -13.99 -7.06 3.51
C GLY A 30 -12.91 -6.02 3.22
N LYS A 31 -11.97 -5.75 4.15
CA LYS A 31 -10.90 -4.74 4.00
C LYS A 31 -10.11 -4.91 2.71
N THR A 32 -9.46 -6.06 2.53
CA THR A 32 -8.68 -6.39 1.32
C THR A 32 -9.52 -6.32 0.05
N THR A 33 -10.77 -6.79 0.09
CA THR A 33 -11.68 -6.75 -1.06
C THR A 33 -11.98 -5.30 -1.46
N THR A 34 -12.24 -4.43 -0.49
CA THR A 34 -12.46 -2.99 -0.73
C THR A 34 -11.22 -2.35 -1.34
N MET A 35 -10.04 -2.58 -0.78
CA MET A 35 -8.79 -2.04 -1.32
C MET A 35 -8.51 -2.51 -2.76
N ARG A 36 -8.76 -3.79 -3.06
CA ARG A 36 -8.59 -4.32 -4.42
C ARG A 36 -9.57 -3.71 -5.42
N ILE A 37 -10.78 -3.38 -5.00
CA ILE A 37 -11.75 -2.66 -5.84
C ILE A 37 -11.24 -1.25 -6.12
N ILE A 38 -10.82 -0.51 -5.10
CA ILE A 38 -10.27 0.85 -5.24
C ILE A 38 -9.02 0.84 -6.13
N ALA A 39 -8.14 -0.17 -5.97
CA ALA A 39 -6.95 -0.37 -6.80
C ALA A 39 -7.26 -0.85 -8.24
N THR A 40 -8.52 -1.04 -8.59
CA THR A 40 -8.97 -1.59 -9.89
C THR A 40 -8.43 -2.98 -10.21
N LEU A 41 -8.13 -3.76 -9.18
CA LEU A 41 -7.68 -5.17 -9.29
C LEU A 41 -8.87 -6.15 -9.23
N LEU A 42 -10.03 -5.67 -8.81
CA LEU A 42 -11.25 -6.43 -8.71
C LEU A 42 -12.45 -5.55 -9.12
N ASN A 43 -13.29 -6.05 -9.98
CA ASN A 43 -14.55 -5.37 -10.32
C ASN A 43 -15.61 -5.70 -9.26
N PRO A 44 -16.28 -4.71 -8.66
CA PRO A 44 -17.40 -4.98 -7.76
C PRO A 44 -18.59 -5.55 -8.53
N THR A 45 -19.43 -6.33 -7.86
CA THR A 45 -20.67 -6.87 -8.46
C THR A 45 -21.67 -5.75 -8.73
N TRP A 46 -21.70 -4.72 -7.87
CA TRP A 46 -22.46 -3.47 -8.00
C TRP A 46 -21.84 -2.38 -7.13
N GLY A 47 -22.36 -1.17 -7.25
CA GLY A 47 -21.83 0.00 -6.57
C GLY A 47 -20.76 0.72 -7.39
N GLU A 48 -20.34 1.87 -6.93
CA GLU A 48 -19.38 2.73 -7.61
C GLU A 48 -18.27 3.14 -6.63
N ALA A 49 -17.08 3.39 -7.18
CA ALA A 49 -15.99 4.02 -6.45
C ALA A 49 -15.24 4.99 -7.38
N TYR A 50 -14.73 6.04 -6.77
CA TYR A 50 -13.95 7.07 -7.46
C TYR A 50 -12.63 7.28 -6.71
N VAL A 51 -11.55 7.48 -7.45
CA VAL A 51 -10.25 7.84 -6.90
C VAL A 51 -9.75 9.08 -7.63
N CYS A 52 -9.50 10.16 -6.89
CA CYS A 52 -9.11 11.46 -7.46
C CYS A 52 -10.04 11.89 -8.60
N GLY A 53 -11.36 11.72 -8.44
CA GLY A 53 -12.38 12.03 -9.45
C GLY A 53 -12.50 11.04 -10.61
N HIS A 54 -11.71 9.97 -10.65
CA HIS A 54 -11.75 8.95 -11.69
C HIS A 54 -12.59 7.73 -11.26
N SER A 55 -13.57 7.33 -12.08
CA SER A 55 -14.37 6.13 -11.84
C SER A 55 -13.55 4.86 -12.08
N ILE A 56 -13.70 3.87 -11.19
CA ILE A 56 -13.05 2.55 -11.32
C ILE A 56 -13.47 1.81 -12.60
N TYR A 57 -14.63 2.14 -13.18
CA TYR A 57 -15.14 1.49 -14.39
C TYR A 57 -14.64 2.14 -15.67
N THR A 58 -14.63 3.48 -15.72
CA THR A 58 -14.34 4.21 -16.96
C THR A 58 -12.90 4.66 -17.09
N LYS A 59 -12.18 4.81 -15.98
CA LYS A 59 -10.82 5.35 -15.94
C LYS A 59 -9.82 4.50 -15.11
N PRO A 60 -9.86 3.16 -15.20
CA PRO A 60 -9.00 2.32 -14.34
C PRO A 60 -7.50 2.48 -14.63
N LYS A 61 -7.11 2.91 -15.84
CA LYS A 61 -5.70 3.16 -16.18
C LYS A 61 -5.15 4.40 -15.49
N GLU A 62 -5.96 5.44 -15.39
CA GLU A 62 -5.63 6.67 -14.67
C GLU A 62 -5.51 6.39 -13.18
N ILE A 63 -6.46 5.65 -12.60
CA ILE A 63 -6.40 5.24 -11.19
C ILE A 63 -5.11 4.48 -10.88
N ARG A 64 -4.71 3.51 -11.71
CA ARG A 64 -3.46 2.75 -11.52
C ARG A 64 -2.18 3.58 -11.59
N ARG A 65 -2.22 4.78 -12.14
CA ARG A 65 -1.11 5.74 -12.11
C ARG A 65 -1.07 6.54 -10.82
N LEU A 66 -2.23 6.73 -10.19
CA LEU A 66 -2.41 7.55 -8.99
C LEU A 66 -2.36 6.72 -7.70
N VAL A 67 -2.53 5.40 -7.80
CA VAL A 67 -2.64 4.49 -6.67
C VAL A 67 -1.43 3.57 -6.57
N GLY A 68 -0.85 3.50 -5.39
CA GLY A 68 0.10 2.45 -4.99
C GLY A 68 -0.59 1.44 -4.08
N TYR A 69 -0.65 0.17 -4.47
CA TYR A 69 -1.24 -0.89 -3.65
C TYR A 69 -0.17 -1.85 -3.15
N MET A 70 -0.08 -1.97 -1.83
CA MET A 70 0.77 -2.93 -1.14
C MET A 70 -0.11 -3.98 -0.47
N PRO A 71 -0.10 -5.23 -0.93
CA PRO A 71 -0.83 -6.33 -0.28
C PRO A 71 -0.13 -6.77 1.01
N ASP A 72 -0.85 -7.43 1.93
CA ASP A 72 -0.31 -8.01 3.16
C ASP A 72 0.88 -8.94 2.90
N PHE A 73 0.80 -9.72 1.84
CA PHE A 73 1.86 -10.63 1.43
C PHE A 73 2.29 -10.37 -0.02
N PHE A 74 3.60 -10.28 -0.23
CA PHE A 74 4.21 -10.24 -1.56
C PHE A 74 5.55 -10.97 -1.52
N GLY A 75 5.90 -11.60 -2.65
CA GLY A 75 7.16 -12.32 -2.81
C GLY A 75 8.31 -11.39 -3.16
N VAL A 76 9.50 -11.80 -2.78
CA VAL A 76 10.77 -11.30 -3.31
C VAL A 76 11.45 -12.42 -4.10
N TYR A 77 12.35 -12.06 -5.01
CA TYR A 77 13.09 -13.04 -5.80
C TYR A 77 14.39 -13.40 -5.08
N ASP A 78 14.71 -14.69 -4.99
CA ASP A 78 15.82 -15.19 -4.19
C ASP A 78 17.20 -14.69 -4.66
N ASP A 79 17.39 -14.57 -5.98
CA ASP A 79 18.65 -14.18 -6.59
C ASP A 79 18.74 -12.69 -6.97
N MET A 80 17.82 -11.86 -6.44
CA MET A 80 17.83 -10.42 -6.70
C MET A 80 18.34 -9.63 -5.49
N LYS A 81 19.23 -8.67 -5.73
CA LYS A 81 19.54 -7.64 -4.75
C LYS A 81 18.37 -6.68 -4.57
N VAL A 82 18.32 -6.00 -3.44
CA VAL A 82 17.29 -5.02 -3.11
C VAL A 82 17.16 -3.96 -4.19
N ILE A 83 18.29 -3.40 -4.67
CA ILE A 83 18.27 -2.41 -5.74
C ILE A 83 17.78 -2.99 -7.07
N GLU A 84 18.18 -4.20 -7.43
CA GLU A 84 17.78 -4.88 -8.66
C GLU A 84 16.29 -5.19 -8.67
N TYR A 85 15.73 -5.58 -7.50
CA TYR A 85 14.30 -5.76 -7.32
C TYR A 85 13.53 -4.45 -7.62
N LEU A 86 13.97 -3.32 -7.09
CA LEU A 86 13.34 -2.03 -7.39
C LEU A 86 13.53 -1.62 -8.84
N GLU A 87 14.71 -1.79 -9.42
CA GLU A 87 14.98 -1.47 -10.84
C GLU A 87 14.09 -2.29 -11.80
N PHE A 88 13.80 -3.55 -11.46
CA PHE A 88 12.85 -4.40 -12.20
C PHE A 88 11.45 -3.79 -12.25
N PHE A 89 10.91 -3.37 -11.08
CA PHE A 89 9.59 -2.73 -11.03
C PHE A 89 9.59 -1.32 -11.63
N ALA A 90 10.66 -0.55 -11.43
CA ALA A 90 10.82 0.76 -12.07
C ALA A 90 10.81 0.65 -13.60
N ALA A 91 11.41 -0.43 -14.15
CA ALA A 91 11.33 -0.72 -15.57
C ALA A 91 9.90 -1.02 -16.04
N ALA A 92 9.13 -1.75 -15.25
CA ALA A 92 7.70 -2.02 -15.51
C ALA A 92 6.88 -0.72 -15.53
N TYR A 93 7.21 0.25 -14.68
CA TYR A 93 6.64 1.61 -14.71
C TYR A 93 7.22 2.50 -15.82
N ARG A 94 8.08 1.96 -16.69
CA ARG A 94 8.73 2.66 -17.83
C ARG A 94 9.67 3.78 -17.43
N ILE A 95 10.20 3.77 -16.23
CA ILE A 95 11.29 4.67 -15.82
C ILE A 95 12.57 4.17 -16.49
N LYS A 96 13.25 5.03 -17.25
CA LYS A 96 14.37 4.64 -18.13
C LYS A 96 15.66 5.37 -17.77
N GLY A 97 16.78 4.79 -18.22
CA GLY A 97 18.09 5.42 -18.14
C GLY A 97 18.56 5.66 -16.70
N PRO A 98 19.41 6.68 -16.48
CA PRO A 98 19.93 7.03 -15.15
C PRO A 98 18.83 7.32 -14.13
N ALA A 99 17.75 7.98 -14.55
CA ALA A 99 16.60 8.32 -13.69
C ALA A 99 15.97 7.09 -13.00
N ARG A 100 16.08 5.89 -13.60
CA ARG A 100 15.61 4.65 -12.98
C ARG A 100 16.37 4.37 -11.69
N ARG A 101 17.69 4.41 -11.75
CA ARG A 101 18.55 4.11 -10.62
C ARG A 101 18.43 5.16 -9.53
N GLU A 102 18.46 6.44 -9.92
CA GLU A 102 18.26 7.56 -9.02
C GLU A 102 16.92 7.44 -8.26
N ARG A 103 15.84 7.13 -8.98
CA ARG A 103 14.53 6.91 -8.37
C ARG A 103 14.51 5.73 -7.42
N CYS A 104 15.16 4.63 -7.73
CA CYS A 104 15.25 3.48 -6.83
C CYS A 104 16.05 3.81 -5.57
N GLU A 105 17.16 4.52 -5.68
CA GLU A 105 17.98 4.95 -4.56
C GLU A 105 17.21 5.94 -3.67
N GLU A 106 16.53 6.93 -4.25
CA GLU A 106 15.62 7.83 -3.52
C GLU A 106 14.55 7.07 -2.73
N MET A 107 13.93 6.06 -3.33
CA MET A 107 12.90 5.28 -2.64
C MET A 107 13.48 4.46 -1.48
N LEU A 108 14.70 3.93 -1.61
CA LEU A 108 15.38 3.24 -0.51
C LEU A 108 15.69 4.20 0.66
N GLU A 109 16.11 5.42 0.38
CA GLU A 109 16.32 6.45 1.40
C GLU A 109 15.01 6.82 2.10
N ILE A 110 13.92 7.03 1.36
CA ILE A 110 12.60 7.35 1.92
C ILE A 110 12.12 6.28 2.90
N VAL A 111 12.38 5.00 2.60
CA VAL A 111 11.93 3.90 3.47
C VAL A 111 12.99 3.45 4.48
N ASP A 112 14.10 4.17 4.63
CA ASP A 112 15.23 3.86 5.51
C ASP A 112 15.77 2.43 5.27
N LEU A 113 16.03 2.07 4.01
CA LEU A 113 16.53 0.76 3.59
C LEU A 113 17.78 0.84 2.68
N ASP A 114 18.36 2.03 2.49
CA ASP A 114 19.54 2.32 1.67
C ASP A 114 20.76 1.47 2.08
N PHE A 115 20.94 1.24 3.39
CA PHE A 115 22.01 0.39 3.93
C PHE A 115 21.92 -1.09 3.51
N LYS A 116 20.79 -1.53 2.97
CA LYS A 116 20.55 -2.87 2.44
C LYS A 116 20.53 -2.95 0.92
N ARG A 117 20.88 -1.87 0.23
CA ARG A 117 20.83 -1.71 -1.22
C ARG A 117 21.40 -2.91 -2.00
N ASP A 118 22.57 -3.39 -1.58
CA ASP A 118 23.29 -4.47 -2.26
C ASP A 118 23.10 -5.86 -1.62
N ALA A 119 22.27 -5.96 -0.57
CA ALA A 119 21.90 -7.23 0.04
C ALA A 119 20.89 -7.99 -0.84
N PHE A 120 20.89 -9.31 -0.76
CA PHE A 120 19.86 -10.11 -1.41
C PHE A 120 18.49 -9.89 -0.74
N ALA A 121 17.44 -9.73 -1.56
CA ALA A 121 16.10 -9.39 -1.06
C ALA A 121 15.51 -10.47 -0.13
N ASN A 122 15.84 -11.74 -0.36
CA ASN A 122 15.41 -12.87 0.48
C ASN A 122 16.10 -12.94 1.86
N THR A 123 17.16 -12.14 2.08
CA THR A 123 17.87 -12.07 3.38
C THR A 123 17.30 -10.99 4.31
N LEU A 124 16.33 -10.24 3.84
CA LEU A 124 15.70 -9.18 4.61
C LEU A 124 14.84 -9.72 5.75
N SER A 125 14.85 -9.04 6.90
CA SER A 125 13.85 -9.29 7.94
C SER A 125 12.45 -8.92 7.44
N ARG A 126 11.38 -9.44 8.09
CA ARG A 126 10.00 -9.11 7.73
C ARG A 126 9.74 -7.60 7.66
N GLY A 127 10.22 -6.82 8.64
CA GLY A 127 10.10 -5.37 8.63
C GLY A 127 10.83 -4.70 7.47
N GLN A 128 12.02 -5.19 7.13
CA GLN A 128 12.77 -4.72 5.96
C GLN A 128 12.07 -5.09 4.65
N THR A 129 11.49 -6.30 4.55
CA THR A 129 10.70 -6.71 3.40
C THR A 129 9.47 -5.81 3.22
N GLN A 130 8.76 -5.48 4.30
CA GLN A 130 7.61 -4.55 4.24
C GLN A 130 8.04 -3.16 3.75
N ARG A 131 9.19 -2.64 4.19
CA ARG A 131 9.74 -1.37 3.69
C ARG A 131 10.12 -1.46 2.21
N LEU A 132 10.71 -2.58 1.77
CA LEU A 132 10.99 -2.81 0.35
C LEU A 132 9.70 -2.82 -0.49
N GLY A 133 8.64 -3.46 0.02
CA GLY A 133 7.30 -3.42 -0.59
C GLY A 133 6.75 -2.00 -0.72
N LEU A 134 6.94 -1.18 0.31
CA LEU A 134 6.54 0.22 0.28
C LEU A 134 7.39 1.04 -0.70
N ALA A 135 8.72 0.85 -0.73
CA ALA A 135 9.59 1.47 -1.74
C ALA A 135 9.13 1.14 -3.17
N ARG A 136 8.78 -0.13 -3.43
CA ARG A 136 8.27 -0.57 -4.72
C ARG A 136 7.00 0.18 -5.14
N VAL A 137 6.04 0.36 -4.26
CA VAL A 137 4.79 1.05 -4.60
C VAL A 137 4.95 2.55 -4.72
N LEU A 138 6.01 3.14 -4.16
CA LEU A 138 6.35 4.56 -4.29
C LEU A 138 7.07 4.91 -5.60
N LEU A 139 7.59 3.94 -6.35
CA LEU A 139 8.40 4.16 -7.56
C LEU A 139 7.72 5.09 -8.58
N HIS A 140 6.42 4.92 -8.81
CA HIS A 140 5.66 5.68 -9.80
C HIS A 140 5.00 6.95 -9.24
N ASP A 141 5.38 7.36 -8.03
CA ASP A 141 4.91 8.56 -7.33
C ASP A 141 3.38 8.64 -7.16
N PRO A 142 2.74 7.62 -6.57
CA PRO A 142 1.30 7.62 -6.40
C PRO A 142 0.84 8.74 -5.46
N GLN A 143 -0.37 9.26 -5.68
CA GLN A 143 -1.04 10.21 -4.77
C GLN A 143 -1.73 9.47 -3.62
N VAL A 144 -2.25 8.28 -3.88
CA VAL A 144 -2.98 7.45 -2.92
C VAL A 144 -2.23 6.14 -2.66
N LEU A 145 -2.03 5.81 -1.40
CA LEU A 145 -1.43 4.55 -0.95
C LEU A 145 -2.49 3.67 -0.29
N LEU A 146 -2.63 2.46 -0.77
CA LEU A 146 -3.47 1.42 -0.18
C LEU A 146 -2.54 0.36 0.43
N LEU A 147 -2.49 0.32 1.76
CA LEU A 147 -1.56 -0.54 2.51
C LEU A 147 -2.37 -1.61 3.27
N ASP A 148 -2.32 -2.84 2.78
CA ASP A 148 -3.09 -3.95 3.35
C ASP A 148 -2.27 -4.66 4.43
N GLU A 149 -2.68 -4.50 5.71
CA GLU A 149 -2.05 -5.09 6.91
C GLU A 149 -0.51 -4.84 7.00
N PRO A 150 0.02 -3.63 6.76
CA PRO A 150 1.47 -3.37 6.64
C PRO A 150 2.23 -3.59 7.96
N LEU A 151 1.53 -3.67 9.08
CA LEU A 151 2.09 -3.89 10.43
C LEU A 151 2.03 -5.35 10.87
N SER A 152 1.39 -6.22 10.06
CA SER A 152 1.16 -7.62 10.41
C SER A 152 2.47 -8.41 10.56
N GLY A 153 2.62 -9.11 11.69
CA GLY A 153 3.79 -9.96 11.97
C GLY A 153 5.10 -9.20 12.16
N LEU A 154 5.07 -7.89 12.35
CA LEU A 154 6.24 -7.10 12.72
C LEU A 154 6.53 -7.19 14.21
N ASP A 155 7.82 -7.21 14.57
CA ASP A 155 8.25 -6.99 15.94
C ASP A 155 7.91 -5.56 16.40
N PRO A 156 7.90 -5.28 17.74
CA PRO A 156 7.50 -3.97 18.25
C PRO A 156 8.31 -2.79 17.69
N ARG A 157 9.61 -2.98 17.46
CA ARG A 157 10.48 -1.93 16.92
C ARG A 157 10.15 -1.65 15.45
N ALA A 158 10.10 -2.68 14.61
CA ALA A 158 9.76 -2.55 13.20
C ALA A 158 8.36 -1.94 13.00
N ARG A 159 7.41 -2.25 13.91
CA ARG A 159 6.07 -1.66 13.91
C ARG A 159 6.11 -0.15 14.15
N ILE A 160 6.86 0.33 15.15
CA ILE A 160 7.05 1.76 15.41
C ILE A 160 7.68 2.45 14.20
N GLU A 161 8.72 1.86 13.63
CA GLU A 161 9.43 2.39 12.47
C GLU A 161 8.50 2.50 11.23
N MET A 162 7.68 1.49 10.96
CA MET A 162 6.70 1.51 9.86
C MET A 162 5.61 2.58 10.09
N ARG A 163 5.13 2.74 11.32
CA ARG A 163 4.16 3.79 11.67
C ARG A 163 4.73 5.19 11.44
N ASN A 164 5.99 5.43 11.85
CA ASN A 164 6.67 6.69 11.61
C ASN A 164 6.86 6.96 10.10
N LEU A 165 7.15 5.92 9.32
CA LEU A 165 7.25 6.02 7.87
C LEU A 165 5.91 6.42 7.25
N MET A 166 4.81 5.81 7.65
CA MET A 166 3.47 6.21 7.18
C MET A 166 3.14 7.67 7.53
N ARG A 167 3.49 8.14 8.74
CA ARG A 167 3.34 9.57 9.11
C ARG A 167 4.15 10.49 8.20
N ARG A 168 5.41 10.14 7.90
CA ARG A 168 6.26 10.92 6.99
C ARG A 168 5.65 11.00 5.59
N LEU A 169 5.14 9.88 5.06
CA LEU A 169 4.48 9.86 3.76
C LEU A 169 3.20 10.71 3.75
N GLY A 170 2.40 10.69 4.81
CA GLY A 170 1.26 11.59 4.99
C GLY A 170 1.69 13.06 5.01
N ALA A 171 2.76 13.40 5.74
CA ALA A 171 3.33 14.75 5.77
C ALA A 171 3.89 15.22 4.41
N MET A 172 4.24 14.28 3.51
CA MET A 172 4.61 14.55 2.12
C MET A 172 3.39 14.75 1.19
N GLY A 173 2.17 14.77 1.75
CA GLY A 173 0.93 14.98 1.00
C GLY A 173 0.30 13.71 0.42
N LYS A 174 0.75 12.52 0.81
CA LYS A 174 0.12 11.27 0.35
C LYS A 174 -1.16 11.01 1.12
N THR A 175 -2.24 10.65 0.42
CA THR A 175 -3.44 10.08 1.02
C THR A 175 -3.21 8.61 1.26
N ILE A 176 -3.46 8.12 2.48
CA ILE A 176 -3.11 6.73 2.85
C ILE A 176 -4.35 6.04 3.41
N ILE A 177 -4.70 4.89 2.84
CA ILE A 177 -5.64 3.93 3.43
C ILE A 177 -4.83 2.76 3.95
N VAL A 178 -4.85 2.54 5.24
CA VAL A 178 -4.13 1.43 5.88
C VAL A 178 -5.10 0.50 6.60
N SER A 179 -5.06 -0.79 6.30
CA SER A 179 -5.88 -1.78 7.00
C SER A 179 -5.14 -2.38 8.20
N SER A 180 -5.89 -2.69 9.24
CA SER A 180 -5.45 -3.52 10.36
C SER A 180 -6.64 -4.23 11.02
N HIS A 181 -6.37 -5.34 11.69
CA HIS A 181 -7.33 -5.98 12.59
C HIS A 181 -7.13 -5.54 14.05
N ILE A 182 -6.17 -4.65 14.32
CA ILE A 182 -5.79 -4.19 15.65
C ILE A 182 -5.93 -2.66 15.72
N LEU A 183 -6.99 -2.17 16.38
CA LEU A 183 -7.25 -0.72 16.51
C LEU A 183 -6.07 0.08 17.11
N PRO A 184 -5.43 -0.34 18.23
CA PRO A 184 -4.30 0.38 18.81
C PRO A 184 -3.10 0.59 17.87
N GLU A 185 -2.98 -0.21 16.82
CA GLU A 185 -1.88 -0.05 15.86
C GLU A 185 -1.99 1.23 15.03
N LEU A 186 -3.21 1.69 14.79
CA LEU A 186 -3.50 2.81 13.89
C LEU A 186 -4.04 4.06 14.60
N ALA A 187 -4.55 3.93 15.82
CA ALA A 187 -5.28 4.99 16.51
C ALA A 187 -4.49 6.29 16.70
N ASP A 188 -3.17 6.21 16.81
CA ASP A 188 -2.30 7.37 17.03
C ASP A 188 -1.63 7.91 15.75
N ILE A 189 -1.84 7.27 14.61
CA ILE A 189 -1.31 7.74 13.32
C ILE A 189 -2.39 8.19 12.35
N CYS A 190 -3.62 7.70 12.47
CA CYS A 190 -4.71 8.02 11.56
C CYS A 190 -5.49 9.24 12.06
N ASN A 191 -5.86 10.13 11.13
CA ASN A 191 -6.79 11.23 11.43
C ASN A 191 -8.26 10.84 11.24
N LYS A 192 -8.51 9.77 10.49
CA LYS A 192 -9.85 9.16 10.31
C LYS A 192 -9.77 7.65 10.48
N ILE A 193 -10.78 7.05 11.08
CA ILE A 193 -10.89 5.61 11.28
C ILE A 193 -12.27 5.13 10.85
N GLY A 194 -12.30 4.07 10.06
CA GLY A 194 -13.50 3.31 9.72
C GLY A 194 -13.41 1.89 10.26
N VAL A 195 -14.50 1.45 10.89
CA VAL A 195 -14.60 0.07 11.39
C VAL A 195 -15.57 -0.70 10.50
N ILE A 196 -15.13 -1.87 10.04
CA ILE A 196 -15.94 -2.77 9.23
C ILE A 196 -16.05 -4.13 9.93
N ASP A 197 -17.27 -4.66 9.94
CA ASP A 197 -17.57 -6.02 10.38
C ASP A 197 -18.57 -6.65 9.41
N ARG A 198 -18.16 -7.75 8.77
CA ARG A 198 -18.97 -8.52 7.80
C ARG A 198 -19.47 -7.72 6.58
N GLY A 199 -18.65 -6.82 6.08
CA GLY A 199 -18.94 -6.00 4.87
C GLY A 199 -19.85 -4.82 5.15
#